data_a37b467ba799e5d4d8fb1106930e7816
#
_entry.id   a37b467ba799e5d4d8fb1106930e7816
#
_cell.length_a   1.000
_cell.length_b   1.000
_cell.length_c   1.000
_cell.angle_alpha   90.00
_cell.angle_beta   90.00
_cell.angle_gamma   90.00
#
_symmetry.space_group_name_H-M   'P 1'
#
loop_
_entity.id
_entity.type
_entity.pdbx_description
1 polymer ?
#
loop_
_entity_poly.entity_id
_entity_poly.type
_entity_poly.pdbx_seq_one_letter_code
_entity_poly.pdbx_strand_id
1 'polypeptide(L)' 'MSLIHRYQSNGYNIVLDINSGCIHLVDLVTYEVLPCMENELSTEEIVERLKDRFSPEEIRTSVSECEKL' A
#
# COMPACT_ATOMS: atom_id res chain seq x y z
N MET A 1 -10.67 0.43 12.90
CA MET A 1 -10.62 -0.93 12.34
C MET A 1 -10.22 -0.88 10.87
N SER A 2 -9.28 -1.70 10.49
CA SER A 2 -8.80 -1.73 9.11
C SER A 2 -9.77 -2.50 8.22
N LEU A 3 -10.11 -1.94 7.06
CA LEU A 3 -10.92 -2.62 6.04
C LEU A 3 -10.04 -3.38 5.05
N ILE A 4 -8.74 -3.29 5.21
CA ILE A 4 -7.79 -3.96 4.33
C ILE A 4 -6.93 -4.91 5.15
N HIS A 5 -6.91 -6.15 4.70
CA HIS A 5 -6.08 -7.19 5.31
C HIS A 5 -4.92 -7.45 4.38
N ARG A 6 -3.70 -7.39 4.86
CA ARG A 6 -2.56 -7.69 4.01
C ARG A 6 -1.73 -8.80 4.62
N TYR A 7 -1.21 -9.66 3.74
CA TYR A 7 -0.35 -10.74 4.15
C TYR A 7 0.54 -11.17 2.99
N GLN A 8 1.57 -11.93 3.30
CA GLN A 8 2.50 -12.44 2.31
C GLN A 8 2.42 -13.96 2.29
N SER A 9 2.40 -14.52 1.09
CA SER A 9 2.34 -15.97 0.93
C SER A 9 3.08 -16.36 -0.35
N ASN A 10 3.97 -17.33 -0.26
CA ASN A 10 4.72 -17.85 -1.41
C ASN A 10 5.42 -16.76 -2.23
N GLY A 11 5.93 -15.73 -1.56
CA GLY A 11 6.58 -14.61 -2.23
C GLY A 11 5.66 -13.57 -2.81
N TYR A 12 4.35 -13.73 -2.66
CA TYR A 12 3.38 -12.77 -3.14
C TYR A 12 2.93 -11.83 -2.03
N ASN A 13 2.73 -10.58 -2.39
CA ASN A 13 2.17 -9.58 -1.49
C ASN A 13 0.68 -9.48 -1.79
N ILE A 14 -0.14 -9.87 -0.84
CA ILE A 14 -1.57 -10.03 -1.04
C ILE A 14 -2.32 -9.01 -0.20
N VAL A 15 -3.28 -8.36 -0.81
CA VAL A 15 -4.15 -7.40 -0.13
C VAL A 15 -5.60 -7.85 -0.32
N LEU A 16 -6.29 -8.06 0.79
CA LEU A 16 -7.70 -8.41 0.78
C LEU A 16 -8.51 -7.19 1.18
N ASP A 17 -9.35 -6.73 0.27
CA ASP A 17 -10.29 -5.65 0.54
C ASP A 17 -11.55 -6.27 1.13
N ILE A 18 -11.72 -6.15 2.42
CA ILE A 18 -12.83 -6.78 3.14
C ILE A 18 -14.17 -6.20 2.69
N ASN A 19 -14.18 -4.92 2.37
CA ASN A 19 -15.41 -4.24 1.99
C ASN A 19 -15.99 -4.75 0.67
N SER A 20 -15.14 -4.98 -0.31
CA SER A 20 -15.59 -5.48 -1.63
C SER A 20 -15.41 -6.99 -1.79
N GLY A 21 -14.66 -7.62 -0.90
CA GLY A 21 -14.31 -9.03 -1.00
C GLY A 21 -13.29 -9.34 -2.08
N CYS A 22 -12.61 -8.32 -2.60
CA CYS A 22 -11.62 -8.51 -3.65
C CYS A 22 -10.23 -8.81 -3.10
N ILE A 23 -9.50 -9.67 -3.80
CA ILE A 23 -8.12 -10.00 -3.47
C ILE A 23 -7.23 -9.39 -4.55
N HIS A 24 -6.20 -8.66 -4.14
CA HIS A 24 -5.27 -8.02 -5.05
C HIS A 24 -3.85 -8.52 -4.80
N LEU A 25 -3.14 -8.82 -5.87
CA LEU A 25 -1.71 -9.07 -5.81
C LEU A 25 -1.01 -7.76 -6.12
N VAL A 26 -0.13 -7.33 -5.23
CA VAL A 26 0.53 -6.02 -5.35
C VAL A 26 2.03 -6.17 -5.20
N ASP A 27 2.76 -5.16 -5.63
CA ASP A 27 4.20 -5.13 -5.41
C ASP A 27 4.50 -4.68 -3.97
N LEU A 28 5.76 -4.79 -3.57
CA LEU A 28 6.14 -4.51 -2.19
C LEU A 28 5.90 -3.05 -1.81
N VAL A 29 6.13 -2.12 -2.72
CA VAL A 29 5.92 -0.71 -2.41
C VAL A 29 4.44 -0.43 -2.13
N THR A 30 3.55 -0.98 -2.91
CA THR A 30 2.10 -0.85 -2.68
C THR A 30 1.69 -1.51 -1.38
N TYR A 31 2.25 -2.69 -1.09
CA TYR A 31 1.99 -3.41 0.14
C TYR A 31 2.34 -2.56 1.37
N GLU A 32 3.44 -1.80 1.30
CA GLU A 32 3.87 -0.94 2.38
C GLU A 32 3.13 0.40 2.42
N VAL A 33 2.71 0.90 1.26
CA VAL A 33 1.98 2.18 1.17
C VAL A 33 0.57 2.09 1.73
N LEU A 34 -0.12 0.98 1.46
CA LEU A 34 -1.53 0.85 1.83
C LEU A 34 -1.83 1.12 3.31
N PRO A 35 -1.11 0.55 4.29
CA PRO A 35 -1.41 0.84 5.68
C PRO A 35 -1.15 2.30 6.05
N CYS A 36 -0.21 2.95 5.38
CA CYS A 36 0.01 4.38 5.59
C CYS A 36 -1.19 5.19 5.13
N MET A 37 -1.79 4.81 4.02
CA MET A 37 -2.98 5.49 3.51
C MET A 37 -4.19 5.24 4.42
N GLU A 38 -4.31 4.05 4.98
CA GLU A 38 -5.37 3.75 5.94
C GLU A 38 -5.27 4.61 7.20
N ASN A 39 -4.05 4.97 7.58
CA ASN A 39 -3.80 5.83 8.73
C ASN A 39 -3.89 7.32 8.36
N GLU A 40 -4.38 7.62 7.17
CA GLU A 40 -4.61 8.97 6.68
C GLU A 40 -3.33 9.82 6.61
N LEU A 41 -2.19 9.19 6.38
CA LEU A 41 -0.94 9.90 6.20
C LEU A 41 -0.95 10.59 4.83
N SER A 42 -0.36 11.79 4.78
CA SER A 42 -0.21 12.49 3.51
C SER A 42 0.85 11.79 2.65
N THR A 43 0.84 12.07 1.35
CA THR A 43 1.83 11.52 0.44
C THR A 43 3.25 11.84 0.91
N GLU A 44 3.48 13.06 1.36
CA GLU A 44 4.79 13.47 1.85
C GLU A 44 5.23 12.68 3.07
N GLU A 45 4.32 12.41 3.98
CA GLU A 45 4.61 11.60 5.15
C GLU A 45 4.93 10.17 4.78
N ILE A 46 4.22 9.62 3.80
CA ILE A 46 4.46 8.27 3.31
C ILE A 46 5.85 8.19 2.67
N VAL A 47 6.19 9.18 1.85
CA VAL A 47 7.52 9.25 1.23
C VAL A 47 8.60 9.29 2.31
N GLU A 48 8.42 10.11 3.34
CA GLU A 48 9.41 10.20 4.43
C GLU A 48 9.62 8.87 5.14
N ARG A 49 8.54 8.12 5.34
CA ARG A 49 8.64 6.83 6.03
C ARG A 49 9.32 5.76 5.19
N LEU A 50 9.11 5.79 3.88
CA LEU A 50 9.54 4.71 2.99
C LEU A 50 10.75 5.05 2.13
N LYS A 51 11.26 6.27 2.20
CA LYS A 51 12.34 6.73 1.34
C LYS A 51 13.64 5.93 1.48
N ASP A 52 13.84 5.30 2.62
CA ASP A 52 15.04 4.48 2.85
C ASP A 52 14.98 3.14 2.13
N ARG A 53 13.78 2.73 1.72
CA ARG A 53 13.54 1.43 1.10
C ARG A 53 13.13 1.55 -0.37
N PHE A 54 12.48 2.64 -0.73
CA PHE A 54 11.96 2.86 -2.07
C PHE A 54 12.26 4.29 -2.51
N SER A 55 12.32 4.52 -3.83
CA SER A 55 12.50 5.88 -4.32
C SER A 55 11.23 6.70 -4.11
N PRO A 56 11.36 8.01 -3.90
CA PRO A 56 10.18 8.88 -3.77
C PRO A 56 9.23 8.78 -4.96
N GLU A 57 9.77 8.60 -6.17
CA GLU A 57 8.97 8.47 -7.37
C GLU A 57 8.12 7.21 -7.34
N GLU A 58 8.70 6.08 -6.94
CA GLU A 58 7.96 4.83 -6.80
C GLU A 58 6.85 4.96 -5.77
N ILE A 59 7.14 5.61 -4.66
CA ILE A 59 6.16 5.77 -3.58
C ILE A 59 4.99 6.63 -4.06
N ARG A 60 5.28 7.73 -4.73
CA ARG A 60 4.23 8.62 -5.25
C ARG A 60 3.36 7.93 -6.29
N THR A 61 3.98 7.16 -7.17
CA THR A 61 3.25 6.40 -8.19
C THR A 61 2.31 5.40 -7.51
N SER A 62 2.82 4.69 -6.51
CA SER A 62 2.01 3.72 -5.78
C SER A 62 0.84 4.38 -5.05
N VAL A 63 1.07 5.51 -4.41
CA VAL A 63 0.00 6.26 -3.74
C VAL A 63 -1.07 6.66 -4.74
N SER A 64 -0.66 7.17 -5.90
CA SER A 64 -1.60 7.57 -6.94
C SER A 64 -2.43 6.38 -7.43
N GLU A 65 -1.80 5.23 -7.62
CA GLU A 65 -2.52 4.03 -8.04
C GLU A 65 -3.48 3.54 -6.98
N CYS A 66 -3.08 3.59 -5.71
CA CYS A 66 -3.94 3.16 -4.61
C CYS A 66 -5.17 4.06 -4.46
N GLU A 67 -5.05 5.35 -4.76
CA GLU A 67 -6.18 6.26 -4.71
C GLU A 67 -7.26 5.92 -5.73
N LYS A 68 -6.90 5.18 -6.77
CA LYS A 68 -7.84 4.79 -7.82
C LYS A 68 -8.55 3.47 -7.51
N LEU A 69 -8.12 2.80 -6.48
CA LEU A 69 -8.77 1.57 -6.03
C LEU A 69 -10.03 1.90 -5.20
#